data_18f948da0790a77bc147abf873d49222
#
_entry.id   18f948da0790a77bc147abf873d49222
#
_cell.length_a   1.000
_cell.length_b   1.000
_cell.length_c   1.000
_cell.angle_alpha   90.00
_cell.angle_beta   90.00
_cell.angle_gamma   90.00
#
_symmetry.space_group_name_H-M   'P 1'
#
loop_
_entity.id
_entity.type
_entity.pdbx_description
1 polymer ?
#
loop_
_entity_poly.entity_id
_entity_poly.type
_entity_poly.pdbx_seq_one_letter_code
_entity_poly.pdbx_strand_id
1 'polypeptide(L)'
;MYKAIISDLDGTLLNENHDVDEFTINTVKKVLEKGIKFYIATGRSYFGAKEVMDKLNLEIPLITSNGARILNSEGKEIYIKNLEEKYLNKIFEIDYKSIGKDIIINGYSGNDWFVVEDVIDFFINQRP
;
A
#
# COMPACT_ATOMS: atom_id res chain seq x y z
N MET A 1 3.26 0.89 -29.48
CA MET A 1 4.32 1.15 -28.47
C MET A 1 3.64 1.50 -27.16
N TYR A 2 3.96 0.81 -26.05
CA TYR A 2 3.39 1.10 -24.73
C TYR A 2 3.89 2.46 -24.22
N LYS A 3 3.00 3.24 -23.59
CA LYS A 3 3.28 4.58 -23.06
C LYS A 3 3.38 4.63 -21.55
N ALA A 4 2.84 3.62 -20.89
CA ALA A 4 2.82 3.51 -19.43
C ALA A 4 2.89 2.04 -19.00
N ILE A 5 3.46 1.81 -17.83
CA ILE A 5 3.47 0.56 -17.09
C ILE A 5 2.87 0.84 -15.72
N ILE A 6 1.97 -0.01 -15.27
CA ILE A 6 1.42 0.00 -13.92
C ILE A 6 1.76 -1.36 -13.32
N SER A 7 2.49 -1.37 -12.21
CA SER A 7 2.92 -2.58 -11.50
C SER A 7 2.30 -2.64 -10.11
N ASP A 8 1.90 -3.83 -9.71
CA ASP A 8 1.68 -4.12 -8.29
C ASP A 8 3.04 -4.30 -7.57
N LEU A 9 3.02 -4.30 -6.25
CA LEU A 9 4.18 -4.53 -5.40
C LEU A 9 4.33 -6.02 -5.09
N ASP A 10 3.42 -6.55 -4.29
CA ASP A 10 3.52 -7.87 -3.70
C ASP A 10 3.31 -8.97 -4.74
N GLY A 11 4.30 -9.87 -4.87
CA GLY A 11 4.27 -10.92 -5.88
C GLY A 11 4.46 -10.45 -7.33
N THR A 12 4.79 -9.15 -7.56
CA THR A 12 5.00 -8.59 -8.90
C THR A 12 6.32 -7.82 -8.99
N LEU A 13 6.43 -6.67 -8.32
CA LEU A 13 7.64 -5.85 -8.34
C LEU A 13 8.65 -6.29 -7.27
N LEU A 14 8.15 -6.79 -6.14
CA LEU A 14 8.95 -7.28 -5.04
C LEU A 14 9.36 -8.73 -5.26
N ASN A 15 10.59 -9.06 -4.83
CA ASN A 15 11.12 -10.42 -4.81
C ASN A 15 10.53 -11.25 -3.64
N GLU A 16 10.98 -12.50 -3.49
CA GLU A 16 10.52 -13.44 -2.45
C GLU A 16 10.82 -12.96 -1.02
N ASN A 17 11.77 -12.03 -0.85
CA ASN A 17 12.11 -11.42 0.44
C ASN A 17 11.28 -10.14 0.71
N HIS A 18 10.23 -9.89 -0.07
CA HIS A 18 9.43 -8.66 -0.02
C HIS A 18 10.25 -7.37 -0.22
N ASP A 19 11.34 -7.46 -0.98
CA ASP A 19 12.24 -6.35 -1.26
C ASP A 19 12.37 -6.09 -2.76
N VAL A 20 12.80 -4.87 -3.11
CA VAL A 20 13.12 -4.51 -4.49
C VAL A 20 14.63 -4.64 -4.71
N ASP A 21 15.04 -5.45 -5.67
CA ASP A 21 16.45 -5.67 -6.00
C ASP A 21 16.99 -4.62 -6.98
N GLU A 22 18.33 -4.56 -7.07
CA GLU A 22 19.02 -3.64 -7.98
C GLU A 22 18.65 -3.84 -9.46
N PHE A 23 18.38 -5.07 -9.88
CA PHE A 23 17.99 -5.35 -11.25
C PHE A 23 16.65 -4.70 -11.57
N THR A 24 15.68 -4.84 -10.66
CA THR A 24 14.35 -4.22 -10.77
C THR A 24 14.45 -2.70 -10.77
N ILE A 25 15.21 -2.11 -9.82
CA ILE A 25 15.43 -0.66 -9.76
C ILE A 25 16.02 -0.13 -11.07
N ASN A 26 17.09 -0.78 -11.57
CA ASN A 26 17.74 -0.36 -12.81
C ASN A 26 16.85 -0.55 -14.04
N THR A 27 15.97 -1.55 -14.03
CA THR A 27 15.00 -1.78 -15.09
C THR A 27 13.94 -0.66 -15.12
N VAL A 28 13.41 -0.28 -13.97
CA VAL A 28 12.44 0.84 -13.87
C VAL A 28 13.10 2.15 -14.31
N LYS A 29 14.35 2.43 -13.91
CA LYS A 29 15.10 3.61 -14.39
C LYS A 29 15.18 3.64 -15.92
N LYS A 30 15.57 2.53 -16.55
CA LYS A 30 15.64 2.43 -18.02
C LYS A 30 14.28 2.63 -18.71
N VAL A 31 13.20 2.21 -18.07
CA VAL A 31 11.83 2.44 -18.57
C VAL A 31 11.52 3.94 -18.57
N LEU A 32 11.83 4.63 -17.47
CA LEU A 32 11.62 6.07 -17.34
C LEU A 32 12.50 6.87 -18.32
N GLU A 33 13.77 6.49 -18.50
CA GLU A 33 14.70 7.10 -19.46
C GLU A 33 14.20 7.00 -20.92
N LYS A 34 13.41 5.96 -21.24
CA LYS A 34 12.76 5.82 -22.55
C LYS A 34 11.47 6.64 -22.68
N GLY A 35 11.14 7.47 -21.70
CA GLY A 35 9.92 8.28 -21.67
C GLY A 35 8.64 7.48 -21.44
N ILE A 36 8.75 6.22 -20.98
CA ILE A 36 7.60 5.40 -20.61
C ILE A 36 7.27 5.72 -19.14
N LYS A 37 6.03 6.09 -18.86
CA LYS A 37 5.57 6.37 -17.50
C LYS A 37 5.50 5.09 -16.69
N PHE A 38 5.94 5.13 -15.43
CA PHE A 38 5.83 4.01 -14.50
C PHE A 38 5.00 4.41 -13.29
N TYR A 39 4.10 3.53 -12.88
CA TYR A 39 3.20 3.72 -11.74
C TYR A 39 3.24 2.47 -10.86
N ILE A 40 3.11 2.66 -9.56
CA ILE A 40 2.86 1.56 -8.62
C ILE A 40 1.40 1.62 -8.20
N ALA A 41 0.72 0.46 -8.19
CA ALA A 41 -0.64 0.30 -7.70
C ALA A 41 -0.69 -0.89 -6.74
N THR A 42 -1.00 -0.63 -5.46
CA THR A 42 -0.95 -1.63 -4.39
C THR A 42 -2.14 -1.56 -3.45
N GLY A 43 -2.48 -2.68 -2.83
CA GLY A 43 -3.42 -2.76 -1.71
C GLY A 43 -2.85 -2.19 -0.41
N ARG A 44 -1.53 -2.06 -0.29
CA ARG A 44 -0.87 -1.50 0.90
C ARG A 44 -1.34 -0.06 1.15
N SER A 45 -1.36 0.34 2.44
CA SER A 45 -1.45 1.74 2.80
C SER A 45 -0.22 2.51 2.33
N TYR A 46 -0.28 3.85 2.32
CA TYR A 46 0.88 4.69 2.01
C TYR A 46 2.09 4.35 2.90
N PHE A 47 1.85 4.20 4.20
CA PHE A 47 2.90 3.84 5.15
C PHE A 47 3.54 2.48 4.83
N GLY A 48 2.72 1.46 4.51
CA GLY A 48 3.22 0.13 4.13
C GLY A 48 3.95 0.07 2.79
N ALA A 49 3.72 1.05 1.89
CA ALA A 49 4.42 1.15 0.62
C ALA A 49 5.67 2.07 0.67
N LYS A 50 5.75 2.94 1.70
CA LYS A 50 6.77 3.99 1.78
C LYS A 50 8.19 3.43 1.78
N GLU A 51 8.45 2.36 2.51
CA GLU A 51 9.79 1.75 2.57
C GLU A 51 10.26 1.30 1.18
N VAL A 52 9.37 0.71 0.39
CA VAL A 52 9.67 0.29 -0.99
C VAL A 52 9.94 1.51 -1.87
N MET A 53 9.14 2.58 -1.71
CA MET A 53 9.34 3.82 -2.46
C MET A 53 10.68 4.48 -2.12
N ASP A 54 11.06 4.49 -0.85
CA ASP A 54 12.34 5.04 -0.39
C ASP A 54 13.52 4.24 -0.98
N LYS A 55 13.41 2.90 -1.05
CA LYS A 55 14.43 2.05 -1.67
C LYS A 55 14.51 2.23 -3.19
N LEU A 56 13.37 2.34 -3.86
CA LEU A 56 13.33 2.64 -5.29
C LEU A 56 14.05 3.96 -5.59
N ASN A 57 13.89 4.94 -4.71
CA ASN A 57 14.44 6.29 -4.85
C ASN A 57 14.17 6.90 -6.24
N LEU A 58 12.93 6.77 -6.70
CA LEU A 58 12.45 7.25 -8.00
C LEU A 58 11.20 8.09 -7.81
N GLU A 59 11.10 9.18 -8.56
CA GLU A 59 9.93 10.05 -8.60
C GLU A 59 8.82 9.45 -9.47
N ILE A 60 8.08 8.49 -8.91
CA ILE A 60 6.98 7.80 -9.60
C ILE A 60 5.68 7.94 -8.81
N PRO A 61 4.53 8.08 -9.49
CA PRO A 61 3.24 8.13 -8.82
C PRO A 61 2.90 6.81 -8.14
N LEU A 62 2.17 6.90 -7.02
CA LEU A 62 1.81 5.78 -6.17
C LEU A 62 0.30 5.74 -5.95
N ILE A 63 -0.32 4.63 -6.27
CA ILE A 63 -1.73 4.31 -6.01
C ILE A 63 -1.76 3.32 -4.85
N THR A 64 -2.39 3.69 -3.73
CA THR A 64 -2.42 2.90 -2.49
C THR A 64 -3.85 2.56 -2.06
N SER A 65 -3.98 1.67 -1.07
CA SER A 65 -5.26 1.29 -0.47
C SER A 65 -6.30 0.90 -1.53
N ASN A 66 -5.88 0.06 -2.50
CA ASN A 66 -6.71 -0.40 -3.62
C ASN A 66 -7.35 0.75 -4.43
N GLY A 67 -6.61 1.85 -4.61
CA GLY A 67 -7.07 3.02 -5.37
C GLY A 67 -7.79 4.09 -4.54
N ALA A 68 -7.94 3.89 -3.24
CA ALA A 68 -8.58 4.88 -2.37
C ALA A 68 -7.71 6.13 -2.14
N ARG A 69 -6.40 6.04 -2.40
CA ARG A 69 -5.45 7.16 -2.27
C ARG A 69 -4.46 7.16 -3.42
N ILE A 70 -4.22 8.32 -4.03
CA ILE A 70 -3.26 8.48 -5.13
C ILE A 70 -2.32 9.65 -4.81
N LEU A 71 -1.03 9.39 -4.93
CA LEU A 71 0.03 10.39 -4.80
C LEU A 71 0.70 10.59 -6.17
N ASN A 72 1.08 11.84 -6.45
CA ASN A 72 1.88 12.15 -7.64
C ASN A 72 3.35 11.74 -7.43
N SER A 73 4.19 11.97 -8.43
CA SER A 73 5.63 11.67 -8.39
C SER A 73 6.41 12.42 -7.31
N GLU A 74 5.88 13.54 -6.83
CA GLU A 74 6.47 14.34 -5.74
C GLU A 74 6.00 13.87 -4.35
N GLY A 75 5.19 12.79 -4.28
CA GLY A 75 4.60 12.27 -3.04
C GLY A 75 3.43 13.10 -2.51
N LYS A 76 2.92 14.07 -3.31
CA LYS A 76 1.76 14.85 -2.94
C LYS A 76 0.48 14.09 -3.24
N GLU A 77 -0.42 14.05 -2.27
CA GLU A 77 -1.74 13.47 -2.46
C GLU A 77 -2.57 14.29 -3.46
N ILE A 78 -3.05 13.62 -4.51
CA ILE A 78 -3.88 14.22 -5.58
C ILE A 78 -5.30 13.63 -5.63
N TYR A 79 -5.52 12.52 -4.94
CA TYR A 79 -6.83 11.90 -4.81
C TYR A 79 -6.92 11.13 -3.50
N ILE A 80 -8.07 11.28 -2.82
CA ILE A 80 -8.44 10.49 -1.65
C ILE A 80 -9.94 10.18 -1.66
N LYS A 81 -10.28 8.94 -1.35
CA LYS A 81 -11.66 8.51 -1.12
C LYS A 81 -11.73 7.80 0.22
N ASN A 82 -12.23 8.52 1.22
CA ASN A 82 -12.47 7.95 2.55
C ASN A 82 -13.82 7.22 2.60
N LEU A 83 -13.94 6.29 3.56
CA LEU A 83 -15.23 5.73 3.93
C LEU A 83 -16.11 6.83 4.55
N GLU A 84 -17.38 6.87 4.16
CA GLU A 84 -18.33 7.75 4.78
C GLU A 84 -18.65 7.27 6.21
N GLU A 85 -18.85 8.20 7.14
CA GLU A 85 -19.10 7.93 8.56
C GLU A 85 -20.23 6.91 8.79
N LYS A 86 -21.30 7.00 7.98
CA LYS A 86 -22.42 6.04 8.06
C LYS A 86 -22.02 4.58 7.82
N TYR A 87 -20.94 4.31 7.05
CA TYR A 87 -20.41 2.97 6.82
C TYR A 87 -19.43 2.55 7.91
N LEU A 88 -18.64 3.50 8.43
CA LEU A 88 -17.75 3.24 9.57
C LEU A 88 -18.55 2.76 10.78
N ASN A 89 -19.63 3.44 11.13
CA ASN A 89 -20.48 3.03 12.25
C ASN A 89 -21.03 1.60 12.07
N LYS A 90 -21.47 1.25 10.86
CA LYS A 90 -21.91 -0.12 10.56
C LYS A 90 -20.81 -1.17 10.68
N ILE A 91 -19.58 -0.83 10.31
CA ILE A 91 -18.42 -1.74 10.45
C ILE A 91 -18.12 -1.98 11.93
N PHE A 92 -18.17 -0.93 12.77
CA PHE A 92 -17.94 -1.07 14.21
C PHE A 92 -19.06 -1.81 14.96
N GLU A 93 -20.27 -1.88 14.38
CA GLU A 93 -21.40 -2.66 14.91
C GLU A 93 -21.29 -4.17 14.60
N ILE A 94 -20.37 -4.58 13.73
CA ILE A 94 -20.19 -6.01 13.38
C ILE A 94 -19.62 -6.75 14.58
N ASP A 95 -20.34 -7.76 15.06
CA ASP A 95 -19.84 -8.72 16.04
C ASP A 95 -18.87 -9.72 15.36
N TYR A 96 -17.64 -9.25 15.10
CA TYR A 96 -16.61 -10.05 14.44
C TYR A 96 -16.21 -11.29 15.25
N LYS A 97 -16.36 -11.25 16.59
CA LYS A 97 -16.07 -12.39 17.47
C LYS A 97 -17.01 -13.56 17.23
N SER A 98 -18.26 -13.29 16.83
CA SER A 98 -19.21 -14.34 16.45
C SER A 98 -18.88 -15.00 15.11
N ILE A 99 -18.14 -14.32 14.24
CA ILE A 99 -17.73 -14.82 12.92
C ILE A 99 -16.52 -15.77 13.04
N GLY A 100 -15.57 -15.44 13.91
CA GLY A 100 -14.40 -16.28 14.16
C GLY A 100 -13.43 -15.66 15.16
N LYS A 101 -12.69 -16.51 15.87
CA LYS A 101 -11.75 -16.07 16.92
C LYS A 101 -10.52 -15.36 16.36
N ASP A 102 -10.17 -15.65 15.10
CA ASP A 102 -8.93 -15.18 14.46
C ASP A 102 -9.20 -14.03 13.48
N ILE A 103 -10.39 -13.42 13.55
CA ILE A 103 -10.75 -12.28 12.70
C ILE A 103 -10.20 -11.00 13.29
N ILE A 104 -9.46 -10.28 12.48
CA ILE A 104 -8.85 -8.99 12.81
C ILE A 104 -9.46 -7.92 11.93
N ILE A 105 -9.99 -6.86 12.55
CA ILE A 105 -10.40 -5.67 11.82
C ILE A 105 -9.25 -4.67 11.82
N ASN A 106 -8.81 -4.31 10.63
CA ASN A 106 -7.78 -3.29 10.40
C ASN A 106 -8.41 -2.04 9.80
N GLY A 107 -8.07 -0.89 10.33
CA GLY A 107 -8.46 0.42 9.80
C GLY A 107 -7.24 1.29 9.54
N TYR A 108 -7.30 2.14 8.52
CA TYR A 108 -6.26 3.11 8.20
C TYR A 108 -6.88 4.50 8.11
N SER A 109 -6.25 5.49 8.75
CA SER A 109 -6.64 6.89 8.65
C SER A 109 -5.38 7.75 8.49
N GLY A 110 -5.22 8.37 7.34
CA GLY A 110 -3.98 9.09 7.02
C GLY A 110 -2.78 8.13 7.02
N ASN A 111 -1.88 8.33 7.97
CA ASN A 111 -0.70 7.48 8.19
C ASN A 111 -0.88 6.52 9.37
N ASP A 112 -2.01 6.57 10.06
CA ASP A 112 -2.26 5.77 11.23
C ASP A 112 -2.89 4.42 10.86
N TRP A 113 -2.47 3.40 11.58
CA TRP A 113 -3.00 2.04 11.47
C TRP A 113 -3.65 1.67 12.80
N PHE A 114 -4.90 1.27 12.73
CA PHE A 114 -5.71 0.86 13.87
C PHE A 114 -6.01 -0.64 13.79
N VAL A 115 -5.87 -1.32 14.89
CA VAL A 115 -6.17 -2.75 15.03
C VAL A 115 -7.08 -2.91 16.24
N VAL A 116 -8.00 -3.87 16.19
CA VAL A 116 -8.83 -4.18 17.34
C VAL A 116 -7.96 -4.75 18.47
N GLU A 117 -8.17 -4.28 19.70
CA GLU A 117 -7.30 -4.46 20.89
C GLU A 117 -6.85 -5.91 21.17
N ASP A 118 -7.72 -6.89 20.91
CA ASP A 118 -7.45 -8.30 21.25
C ASP A 118 -6.29 -8.94 20.43
N VAL A 119 -5.68 -8.18 19.51
CA VAL A 119 -4.68 -8.71 18.55
C VAL A 119 -3.37 -7.94 18.55
N ILE A 120 -3.26 -6.90 19.37
CA ILE A 120 -2.04 -6.08 19.49
C ILE A 120 -0.84 -6.96 19.87
N ASP A 121 -1.00 -7.88 20.81
CA ASP A 121 0.05 -8.80 21.24
C ASP A 121 0.53 -9.73 20.13
N PHE A 122 -0.36 -10.17 19.23
CA PHE A 122 0.00 -11.00 18.09
C PHE A 122 0.91 -10.26 17.11
N PHE A 123 0.61 -8.99 16.81
CA PHE A 123 1.39 -8.20 15.86
C PHE A 123 2.70 -7.67 16.44
N ILE A 124 2.75 -7.35 17.74
CA ILE A 124 3.98 -6.89 18.41
C ILE A 124 5.02 -8.01 18.42
N ASN A 125 4.59 -9.27 18.59
CA ASN A 125 5.47 -10.44 18.66
C ASN A 125 5.88 -11.00 17.29
N GLN A 126 5.33 -10.51 16.18
CA GLN A 126 5.66 -10.95 14.81
C GLN A 126 6.45 -9.92 14.00
N ARG A 127 6.83 -8.79 14.58
CA ARG A 127 7.75 -7.87 13.91
C ARG A 127 9.17 -8.44 13.97
N PRO A 128 9.84 -8.61 12.83
CA PRO A 128 11.24 -9.02 12.79
C PRO A 128 12.14 -8.02 13.49
#